data_7404c011059a29797959da1653e5401d
#
_entry.id   7404c011059a29797959da1653e5401d
#
_cell.length_a   1.000
_cell.length_b   1.000
_cell.length_c   1.000
_cell.angle_alpha   90.00
_cell.angle_beta   90.00
_cell.angle_gamma   90.00
#
_symmetry.space_group_name_H-M   'P 1'
#
loop_
_entity.id
_entity.type
_entity.pdbx_description
1 polymer ?
#
loop_
_entity_poly.entity_id
_entity_poly.type
_entity_poly.pdbx_seq_one_letter_code
_entity_poly.pdbx_strand_id
1 'polypeptide(L)'
;MFRIDEIAKQHKDLFPLADELGQINKLQEELTEYMVAGNDEQKKKELADCLIVCAGIYRFSKQVGITQMLNIYGIIQKNKFSKEEIEDKATAKWLINLNRKWEFKDGSYHHIGIDGAE
;
A
#
# COMPACT_ATOMS: atom_id res chain seq x y z
N MET A 1 10.46 8.75 6.03
CA MET A 1 10.58 7.34 6.48
C MET A 1 9.21 6.67 6.52
N PHE A 2 9.13 5.46 6.02
CA PHE A 2 7.88 4.71 6.03
C PHE A 2 7.72 3.97 7.37
N ARG A 3 6.66 4.26 8.10
CA ARG A 3 6.42 3.73 9.44
C ARG A 3 5.33 2.65 9.39
N ILE A 4 5.74 1.42 9.10
CA ILE A 4 4.80 0.32 8.90
C ILE A 4 3.90 0.06 10.12
N ASP A 5 4.45 0.15 11.32
CA ASP A 5 3.70 -0.10 12.55
C ASP A 5 2.62 0.97 12.79
N GLU A 6 2.94 2.23 12.53
CA GLU A 6 2.00 3.33 12.67
C GLU A 6 0.88 3.22 11.63
N ILE A 7 1.27 2.97 10.38
CA ILE A 7 0.28 2.85 9.29
C ILE A 7 -0.62 1.63 9.55
N ALA A 8 -0.06 0.53 10.06
CA ALA A 8 -0.86 -0.64 10.39
C ALA A 8 -1.94 -0.32 11.44
N LYS A 9 -1.60 0.48 12.46
CA LYS A 9 -2.59 0.91 13.46
C LYS A 9 -3.69 1.74 12.84
N GLN A 10 -3.31 2.69 12.01
CA GLN A 10 -4.26 3.57 11.31
C GLN A 10 -5.12 2.75 10.33
N HIS A 11 -4.53 1.76 9.68
CA HIS A 11 -5.23 0.88 8.74
C HIS A 11 -6.35 0.12 9.46
N LYS A 12 -6.09 -0.34 10.66
CA LYS A 12 -7.10 -1.04 11.47
C LYS A 12 -8.31 -0.15 11.74
N ASP A 13 -8.06 1.12 12.05
CA ASP A 13 -9.13 2.07 12.35
C ASP A 13 -9.88 2.51 11.09
N LEU A 14 -9.15 2.69 9.98
CA LEU A 14 -9.73 3.16 8.74
C LEU A 14 -10.51 2.05 8.01
N PHE A 15 -10.02 0.82 8.09
CA PHE A 15 -10.57 -0.33 7.37
C PHE A 15 -10.87 -1.48 8.31
N PRO A 16 -11.83 -1.31 9.25
CA PRO A 16 -12.09 -2.32 10.29
C PRO A 16 -12.54 -3.68 9.75
N LEU A 17 -13.17 -3.71 8.57
CA LEU A 17 -13.69 -4.96 7.99
C LEU A 17 -12.70 -5.66 7.05
N ALA A 18 -11.50 -5.09 6.85
CA ALA A 18 -10.48 -5.75 6.05
C ALA A 18 -9.99 -7.02 6.75
N ASP A 19 -9.56 -8.01 5.96
CA ASP A 19 -8.99 -9.23 6.48
C ASP A 19 -7.62 -9.51 5.85
N GLU A 20 -6.92 -10.49 6.41
CA GLU A 20 -5.55 -10.80 5.97
C GLU A 20 -5.53 -11.29 4.53
N LEU A 21 -6.43 -12.17 4.17
CA LEU A 21 -6.48 -12.72 2.81
C LEU A 21 -6.73 -11.61 1.79
N GLY A 22 -7.65 -10.70 2.10
CA GLY A 22 -7.93 -9.56 1.24
C GLY A 22 -6.71 -8.68 1.03
N GLN A 23 -5.91 -8.47 2.09
CA GLN A 23 -4.69 -7.68 1.98
C GLN A 23 -3.62 -8.39 1.15
N ILE A 24 -3.49 -9.70 1.30
CA ILE A 24 -2.56 -10.49 0.48
C ILE A 24 -2.97 -10.42 -0.99
N ASN A 25 -4.25 -10.56 -1.28
CA ASN A 25 -4.76 -10.44 -2.65
C ASN A 25 -4.50 -9.03 -3.21
N LYS A 26 -4.67 -8.02 -2.38
CA LYS A 26 -4.41 -6.63 -2.77
C LYS A 26 -2.94 -6.43 -3.14
N LEU A 27 -2.04 -7.01 -2.38
CA LEU A 27 -0.61 -6.93 -2.70
C LEU A 27 -0.31 -7.55 -4.06
N GLN A 28 -0.94 -8.68 -4.38
CA GLN A 28 -0.76 -9.31 -5.67
C GLN A 28 -1.27 -8.44 -6.82
N GLU A 29 -2.40 -7.76 -6.61
CA GLU A 29 -2.91 -6.79 -7.59
C GLU A 29 -1.91 -5.68 -7.84
N GLU A 30 -1.37 -5.08 -6.77
CA GLU A 30 -0.40 -3.98 -6.89
C GLU A 30 0.89 -4.44 -7.57
N LEU A 31 1.36 -5.65 -7.26
CA LEU A 31 2.54 -6.22 -7.93
C LEU A 31 2.28 -6.46 -9.41
N THR A 32 1.08 -6.90 -9.77
CA THR A 32 0.70 -7.07 -11.18
C THR A 32 0.70 -5.72 -11.89
N GLU A 33 0.14 -4.69 -11.26
CA GLU A 33 0.15 -3.34 -11.82
C GLU A 33 1.58 -2.82 -12.00
N TYR A 34 2.46 -3.11 -11.04
CA TYR A 34 3.87 -2.78 -11.16
C TYR A 34 4.50 -3.47 -12.38
N MET A 35 4.21 -4.75 -12.57
CA MET A 35 4.81 -5.54 -13.66
C MET A 35 4.40 -5.04 -15.04
N VAL A 36 3.18 -4.49 -15.17
CA VAL A 36 2.69 -3.97 -16.46
C VAL A 36 2.87 -2.46 -16.60
N ALA A 37 3.48 -1.82 -15.60
CA ALA A 37 3.67 -0.36 -15.63
C ALA A 37 4.56 0.03 -16.82
N GLY A 38 4.16 1.10 -17.51
CA GLY A 38 4.80 1.50 -18.76
C GLY A 38 6.03 2.39 -18.61
N ASN A 39 6.28 2.93 -17.42
CA ASN A 39 7.42 3.84 -17.21
C ASN A 39 7.83 3.81 -15.73
N ASP A 40 8.96 4.44 -15.43
CA ASP A 40 9.53 4.43 -14.09
C ASP A 40 8.65 5.15 -13.06
N GLU A 41 8.03 6.24 -13.43
CA GLU A 41 7.15 6.96 -12.50
C GLU A 41 5.95 6.11 -12.08
N GLN A 42 5.38 5.37 -13.01
CA GLN A 42 4.30 4.45 -12.72
C GLN A 42 4.77 3.30 -11.84
N LYS A 43 5.96 2.74 -12.13
CA LYS A 43 6.54 1.68 -11.31
C LYS A 43 6.75 2.14 -9.87
N LYS A 44 7.26 3.35 -9.69
CA LYS A 44 7.47 3.91 -8.36
C LYS A 44 6.16 4.06 -7.60
N LYS A 45 5.12 4.52 -8.28
CA LYS A 45 3.79 4.67 -7.69
C LYS A 45 3.26 3.32 -7.21
N GLU A 46 3.36 2.28 -8.04
CA GLU A 46 2.88 0.96 -7.67
C GLU A 46 3.68 0.35 -6.52
N LEU A 47 5.00 0.58 -6.50
CA LEU A 47 5.82 0.11 -5.38
C LEU A 47 5.46 0.82 -4.08
N ALA A 48 5.13 2.11 -4.14
CA ALA A 48 4.65 2.84 -2.97
C ALA A 48 3.33 2.25 -2.47
N ASP A 49 2.41 1.94 -3.37
CA ASP A 49 1.15 1.29 -3.01
C ASP A 49 1.40 -0.09 -2.39
N CYS A 50 2.39 -0.83 -2.88
CA CYS A 50 2.78 -2.11 -2.28
C CYS A 50 3.23 -1.95 -0.83
N LEU A 51 4.00 -0.92 -0.52
CA LEU A 51 4.42 -0.66 0.87
C LEU A 51 3.22 -0.43 1.79
N ILE A 52 2.23 0.31 1.32
CA ILE A 52 1.01 0.55 2.09
C ILE A 52 0.28 -0.76 2.37
N VAL A 53 0.16 -1.62 1.36
CA VAL A 53 -0.51 -2.91 1.53
C VAL A 53 0.27 -3.80 2.50
N CYS A 54 1.60 -3.72 2.51
CA CYS A 54 2.42 -4.44 3.49
C CYS A 54 2.04 -4.05 4.91
N ALA A 55 1.73 -2.78 5.16
CA ALA A 55 1.25 -2.35 6.47
C ALA A 55 -0.12 -2.96 6.80
N GLY A 56 -0.99 -3.08 5.80
CA GLY A 56 -2.27 -3.75 5.96
C GLY A 56 -2.12 -5.22 6.32
N ILE A 57 -1.12 -5.90 5.77
CA ILE A 57 -0.79 -7.29 6.13
C ILE A 57 -0.20 -7.34 7.54
N TYR A 58 0.70 -6.42 7.85
CA TYR A 58 1.38 -6.32 9.14
C TYR A 58 0.38 -6.27 10.31
N ARG A 59 -0.75 -5.59 10.15
CA ARG A 59 -1.74 -5.51 11.24
C ARG A 59 -2.31 -6.87 11.63
N PHE A 60 -2.28 -7.84 10.72
CA PHE A 60 -2.76 -9.21 10.98
C PHE A 60 -1.60 -10.15 11.32
N SER A 61 -0.45 -9.98 10.67
CA SER A 61 0.74 -10.78 10.91
C SER A 61 1.98 -9.91 10.69
N LYS A 62 2.64 -9.57 11.79
CA LYS A 62 3.86 -8.75 11.73
C LYS A 62 4.92 -9.41 10.86
N GLN A 63 5.12 -10.71 11.04
CA GLN A 63 6.15 -11.44 10.32
C GLN A 63 5.92 -11.42 8.82
N VAL A 64 4.69 -11.70 8.39
CA VAL A 64 4.36 -11.71 6.96
C VAL A 64 4.47 -10.30 6.39
N GLY A 65 3.96 -9.30 7.12
CA GLY A 65 4.05 -7.90 6.69
C GLY A 65 5.49 -7.45 6.48
N ILE A 66 6.37 -7.76 7.42
CA ILE A 66 7.79 -7.41 7.31
C ILE A 66 8.47 -8.16 6.16
N THR A 67 8.17 -9.46 6.02
CA THR A 67 8.74 -10.26 4.93
C THR A 67 8.37 -9.67 3.58
N GLN A 68 7.10 -9.32 3.40
CA GLN A 68 6.66 -8.72 2.14
C GLN A 68 7.27 -7.33 1.93
N MET A 69 7.39 -6.55 2.99
CA MET A 69 8.04 -5.24 2.90
C MET A 69 9.48 -5.36 2.43
N LEU A 70 10.22 -6.33 2.96
CA LEU A 70 11.61 -6.57 2.56
C LEU A 70 11.68 -6.99 1.09
N ASN A 71 10.71 -7.78 0.62
CA ASN A 71 10.62 -8.13 -0.80
C ASN A 71 10.44 -6.89 -1.66
N ILE A 72 9.59 -5.97 -1.24
CA ILE A 72 9.36 -4.73 -2.00
C ILE A 72 10.63 -3.87 -2.02
N TYR A 73 11.35 -3.76 -0.89
CA TYR A 73 12.62 -3.04 -0.88
C TYR A 73 13.64 -3.69 -1.81
N GLY A 74 13.64 -5.01 -1.92
CA GLY A 74 14.49 -5.72 -2.88
C GLY A 74 14.17 -5.33 -4.32
N ILE A 75 12.89 -5.19 -4.64
CA ILE A 75 12.47 -4.77 -5.99
C ILE A 75 12.89 -3.31 -6.24
N ILE A 76 12.73 -2.44 -5.26
CA ILE A 76 13.16 -1.03 -5.34
C ILE A 76 14.65 -0.97 -5.64
N GLN A 77 15.44 -1.74 -4.92
CA GLN A 77 16.90 -1.78 -5.11
C GLN A 77 17.27 -2.32 -6.49
N LYS A 78 16.59 -3.36 -6.94
CA LYS A 78 16.83 -3.96 -8.26
C LYS A 78 16.60 -2.97 -9.39
N ASN A 79 15.61 -2.09 -9.23
CA ASN A 79 15.32 -1.04 -10.20
C ASN A 79 16.24 0.18 -10.06
N LYS A 80 17.09 0.20 -9.04
CA LYS A 80 17.97 1.33 -8.71
C LYS A 80 17.18 2.60 -8.40
N PHE A 81 15.99 2.45 -7.85
CA PHE A 81 15.19 3.59 -7.39
C PHE A 81 15.63 4.01 -6.01
N SER A 82 15.38 5.27 -5.68
CA SER A 82 15.64 5.79 -4.35
C SER A 82 14.61 5.23 -3.36
N LYS A 83 15.09 4.58 -2.31
CA LYS A 83 14.26 4.08 -1.22
C LYS A 83 13.47 5.22 -0.59
N GLU A 84 14.14 6.34 -0.31
CA GLU A 84 13.50 7.49 0.31
C GLU A 84 12.38 8.05 -0.56
N GLU A 85 12.59 8.11 -1.86
CA GLU A 85 11.57 8.61 -2.78
C GLU A 85 10.31 7.76 -2.73
N ILE A 86 10.47 6.43 -2.74
CA ILE A 86 9.33 5.51 -2.69
C ILE A 86 8.63 5.59 -1.32
N GLU A 87 9.40 5.66 -0.25
CA GLU A 87 8.84 5.80 1.10
C GLU A 87 8.05 7.11 1.24
N ASP A 88 8.56 8.19 0.68
CA ASP A 88 7.87 9.48 0.72
C ASP A 88 6.57 9.43 -0.09
N LYS A 89 6.59 8.77 -1.25
CA LYS A 89 5.38 8.58 -2.04
C LYS A 89 4.34 7.75 -1.28
N ALA A 90 4.78 6.70 -0.60
CA ALA A 90 3.89 5.86 0.18
C ALA A 90 3.27 6.65 1.34
N THR A 91 4.07 7.42 2.05
CA THR A 91 3.58 8.24 3.16
C THR A 91 2.57 9.28 2.67
N ALA A 92 2.88 9.95 1.56
CA ALA A 92 1.97 10.95 0.98
C ALA A 92 0.65 10.32 0.55
N LYS A 93 0.72 9.15 -0.10
CA LYS A 93 -0.49 8.43 -0.52
C LYS A 93 -1.32 7.99 0.68
N TRP A 94 -0.66 7.52 1.74
CA TRP A 94 -1.38 7.12 2.94
C TRP A 94 -2.12 8.30 3.57
N LEU A 95 -1.50 9.48 3.62
CA LEU A 95 -2.16 10.68 4.13
C LEU A 95 -3.40 11.03 3.30
N ILE A 96 -3.34 10.86 1.98
CA ILE A 96 -4.51 11.02 1.12
C ILE A 96 -5.58 10.00 1.50
N ASN A 97 -5.20 8.75 1.69
CA ASN A 97 -6.13 7.68 2.05
C ASN A 97 -6.84 7.97 3.38
N LEU A 98 -6.15 8.55 4.35
CA LEU A 98 -6.75 8.91 5.64
C LEU A 98 -7.84 9.97 5.50
N ASN A 99 -7.79 10.77 4.45
CA ASN A 99 -8.75 11.85 4.22
C ASN A 99 -9.87 11.47 3.24
N ARG A 100 -9.80 10.29 2.64
CA ARG A 100 -10.84 9.80 1.74
C ARG A 100 -11.97 9.16 2.53
N LYS A 101 -13.14 9.12 1.90
CA LYS A 101 -14.27 8.34 2.42
C LYS A 101 -14.27 6.98 1.75
N TRP A 102 -14.53 5.95 2.53
CA TRP A 102 -14.47 4.57 2.07
C TRP A 102 -15.78 3.85 2.35
N GLU A 103 -16.15 2.92 1.47
CA GLU A 103 -17.25 2.00 1.72
C GLU A 103 -16.76 0.57 1.54
N PHE A 104 -17.31 -0.35 2.31
CA PHE A 104 -17.04 -1.77 2.18
C PHE A 104 -18.13 -2.38 1.32
N LYS A 105 -17.73 -2.94 0.18
CA LYS A 105 -18.68 -3.49 -0.79
C LYS A 105 -18.03 -4.66 -1.51
N ASP A 106 -18.77 -5.75 -1.63
CA ASP A 106 -18.31 -6.95 -2.33
C ASP A 106 -16.98 -7.48 -1.77
N GLY A 107 -16.83 -7.43 -0.45
CA GLY A 107 -15.68 -7.99 0.24
C GLY A 107 -14.43 -7.10 0.28
N SER A 108 -14.50 -5.86 -0.19
CA SER A 108 -13.35 -4.97 -0.19
C SER A 108 -13.77 -3.51 -0.02
N TYR A 109 -12.77 -2.67 0.30
CA TYR A 109 -12.99 -1.24 0.47
C TYR A 109 -12.74 -0.51 -0.83
N HIS A 110 -13.64 0.44 -1.13
CA HIS A 110 -13.55 1.33 -2.28
C HIS A 110 -13.72 2.77 -1.80
N HIS A 111 -12.91 3.69 -2.28
CA HIS A 111 -13.15 5.08 -1.92
C HIS A 111 -14.35 5.59 -2.71
N ILE A 112 -15.17 6.43 -2.05
CA ILE A 112 -16.42 6.91 -2.62
C ILE A 112 -16.35 8.40 -2.90
N GLY A 113 -17.16 8.79 -3.87
CA GLY A 113 -17.26 10.18 -4.24
C GLY A 113 -16.01 10.66 -4.93
N ILE A 114 -15.92 11.94 -5.00
CA ILE A 114 -14.80 12.62 -5.63
C ILE A 114 -13.95 13.20 -4.52
N ASP A 115 -12.66 12.88 -4.48
CA ASP A 115 -11.73 13.43 -3.51
C ASP A 115 -11.42 14.85 -3.92
N GLY A 116 -12.38 15.70 -3.95
CA GLY A 116 -12.17 17.06 -4.31
C GLY A 116 -11.31 17.26 -5.55
N ALA A 117 -10.21 16.63 -5.60
CA ALA A 117 -9.22 16.77 -6.64
C ALA A 117 -9.34 15.74 -7.75
N GLU A 118 -10.18 14.78 -7.57
CA GLU A 118 -10.36 13.76 -8.59
C GLU A 118 -11.20 14.20 -9.71
#